data_23a9565f24e2442d63fa36ca1a9548c3
#
_entry.id   23a9565f24e2442d63fa36ca1a9548c3
#
_cell.length_a   1.000
_cell.length_b   1.000
_cell.length_c   1.000
_cell.angle_alpha   90.00
_cell.angle_beta   90.00
_cell.angle_gamma   90.00
#
_symmetry.space_group_name_H-M   'P 1'
#
loop_
_entity.id
_entity.type
_entity.pdbx_description
1 polymer ?
#
loop_
_entity_poly.entity_id
_entity_poly.type
_entity_poly.pdbx_seq_one_letter_code
_entity_poly.pdbx_strand_id
1 'polypeptide(L)' 'MNIGEVSDYLKITKKAINLYEEKGLLRPNKNSNGYRLYGEEEIKTLKQIKILRSLDFSKTN' A
#
# COMPACT_ATOMS: atom_id res chain seq x y z
N MET A 1 2.90 7.84 8.03
CA MET A 1 3.96 7.68 7.03
C MET A 1 3.52 8.25 5.69
N ASN A 2 4.45 8.82 4.95
CA ASN A 2 4.17 9.22 3.57
C ASN A 2 4.41 8.04 2.63
N ILE A 3 4.10 8.22 1.34
CA ILE A 3 4.19 7.11 0.38
C ILE A 3 5.61 6.56 0.23
N GLY A 4 6.61 7.43 0.28
CA GLY A 4 8.00 6.99 0.20
C GLY A 4 8.41 6.14 1.38
N GLU A 5 7.99 6.54 2.58
CA GLU A 5 8.27 5.78 3.80
C GLU A 5 7.59 4.41 3.78
N VAL A 6 6.34 4.37 3.36
CA VAL A 6 5.60 3.11 3.27
C VAL A 6 6.22 2.19 2.23
N SER A 7 6.60 2.74 1.09
CA SER A 7 7.25 1.99 0.02
C SER A 7 8.51 1.30 0.54
N ASP A 8 9.35 2.05 1.27
CA ASP A 8 10.57 1.49 1.83
C ASP A 8 10.29 0.47 2.94
N TYR A 9 9.35 0.80 3.80
CA TYR A 9 9.05 -0.03 4.96
C TYR A 9 8.49 -1.39 4.56
N LEU A 10 7.58 -1.40 3.60
CA LEU A 10 6.89 -2.63 3.18
C LEU A 10 7.51 -3.27 1.94
N LYS A 11 8.53 -2.63 1.36
CA LYS A 11 9.15 -3.13 0.13
C LYS A 11 8.16 -3.26 -1.01
N ILE A 12 7.29 -2.27 -1.13
CA ILE A 12 6.29 -2.19 -2.19
C ILE A 12 6.57 -0.94 -3.02
N THR A 13 6.48 -1.04 -4.34
CA THR A 13 6.73 0.13 -5.19
C THR A 13 5.62 1.16 -5.03
N LYS A 14 5.96 2.43 -5.24
CA LYS A 14 4.97 3.50 -5.22
C LYS A 14 3.88 3.27 -6.26
N LYS A 15 4.27 2.75 -7.41
CA LYS A 15 3.34 2.43 -8.48
C LYS A 15 2.30 1.41 -8.03
N ALA A 16 2.73 0.39 -7.30
CA ALA A 16 1.83 -0.63 -6.78
C ALA A 16 0.86 -0.03 -5.77
N ILE A 17 1.36 0.84 -4.89
CA ILE A 17 0.51 1.53 -3.90
C ILE A 17 -0.55 2.36 -4.60
N ASN A 18 -0.16 3.12 -5.63
CA ASN A 18 -1.09 3.92 -6.40
C ASN A 18 -2.16 3.06 -7.08
N LEU A 19 -1.76 1.91 -7.59
CA LEU A 19 -2.68 0.98 -8.23
C LEU A 19 -3.74 0.49 -7.25
N TYR A 20 -3.33 0.17 -6.02
CA TYR A 20 -4.27 -0.28 -5.00
C TYR A 20 -5.25 0.82 -4.62
N GLU A 21 -4.79 2.07 -4.60
CA GLU A 21 -5.68 3.20 -4.35
C GLU A 21 -6.70 3.37 -5.47
N GLU A 22 -6.25 3.23 -6.71
CA GLU A 22 -7.16 3.31 -7.86
C GLU A 22 -8.24 2.24 -7.83
N LYS A 23 -7.90 1.06 -7.35
CA LYS A 23 -8.84 -0.04 -7.26
C LYS A 23 -9.74 0.04 -6.02
N GLY A 24 -9.55 1.06 -5.19
CA GLY A 24 -10.36 1.23 -4.01
C GLY A 24 -9.99 0.32 -2.85
N LEU A 25 -8.86 -0.35 -2.94
CA LEU A 25 -8.39 -1.23 -1.87
C LEU A 25 -7.74 -0.47 -0.73
N LEU A 26 -7.35 0.75 -0.99
CA LEU A 26 -6.62 1.57 -0.04
C LEU A 26 -7.12 3.01 -0.13
N ARG A 27 -7.36 3.64 1.02
CA ARG A 27 -7.85 5.01 1.11
C ARG A 27 -7.00 5.80 2.09
N PRO A 28 -5.88 6.37 1.65
CA PRO A 28 -5.05 7.14 2.55
C PRO A 28 -5.72 8.47 2.91
N ASN A 29 -5.47 8.93 4.12
CA ASN A 29 -5.91 10.25 4.54
C ASN A 29 -4.96 11.30 3.98
N LYS A 30 -5.50 12.46 3.64
CA LYS A 30 -4.69 13.59 3.21
C LYS A 30 -4.62 14.60 4.34
N ASN A 31 -3.43 15.18 4.55
CA ASN A 31 -3.30 16.25 5.52
C ASN A 31 -3.77 17.57 4.90
N SER A 32 -3.65 18.67 5.66
CA SER A 32 -4.11 19.99 5.23
C SER A 32 -3.37 20.50 3.99
N ASN A 33 -2.19 19.98 3.71
CA ASN A 33 -1.40 20.36 2.54
C ASN A 33 -1.64 19.46 1.33
N GLY A 34 -2.55 18.50 1.45
CA GLY A 34 -2.86 17.60 0.36
C GLY A 34 -1.95 16.41 0.21
N TYR A 35 -0.98 16.24 1.10
CA TYR A 35 -0.10 15.08 1.08
C TYR A 35 -0.83 13.85 1.61
N ARG A 36 -0.61 12.72 0.96
CA ARG A 36 -1.21 11.46 1.40
C ARG A 36 -0.44 10.92 2.61
N LEU A 37 -1.19 10.58 3.64
CA LEU A 37 -0.65 10.00 4.86
C LEU A 37 -1.18 8.58 5.03
N TYR A 38 -0.31 7.68 5.40
CA TYR A 38 -0.65 6.27 5.60
C TYR A 38 -0.54 5.95 7.08
N GLY A 39 -1.67 5.66 7.71
CA GLY A 39 -1.74 5.30 9.10
C GLY A 39 -1.65 3.79 9.30
N GLU A 40 -1.88 3.35 10.54
CA GLU A 40 -1.79 1.93 10.88
C GLU A 40 -2.74 1.06 10.06
N GLU A 41 -3.95 1.53 9.82
CA GLU A 41 -4.94 0.77 9.06
C GLU A 41 -4.50 0.57 7.61
N GLU A 42 -3.98 1.61 7.00
CA GLU A 42 -3.51 1.55 5.62
C GLU A 42 -2.30 0.63 5.50
N ILE A 43 -1.40 0.72 6.46
CA ILE A 43 -0.22 -0.14 6.48
C ILE A 43 -0.64 -1.59 6.66
N LYS A 44 -1.60 -1.84 7.54
CA LYS A 44 -2.13 -3.19 7.76
C LYS A 44 -2.76 -3.75 6.49
N THR A 45 -3.54 -2.92 5.78
CA THR A 45 -4.16 -3.30 4.52
C THR A 45 -3.10 -3.66 3.49
N LEU A 46 -2.06 -2.83 3.37
CA LEU A 46 -0.97 -3.08 2.42
C LEU A 46 -0.22 -4.36 2.75
N LYS A 47 0.01 -4.63 4.02
CA LYS A 47 0.65 -5.88 4.44
C LYS A 47 -0.18 -7.09 4.02
N GLN A 48 -1.49 -7.02 4.19
CA GLN A 48 -2.38 -8.09 3.78
C GLN A 48 -2.36 -8.30 2.28
N ILE A 49 -2.40 -7.22 1.52
CA ILE A 49 -2.33 -7.29 0.06
C ILE A 49 -1.02 -7.94 -0.38
N LYS A 50 0.07 -7.55 0.25
CA LYS A 50 1.38 -8.09 -0.07
C LYS A 50 1.43 -9.60 0.18
N ILE A 51 0.87 -10.05 1.29
CA ILE A 51 0.84 -11.46 1.63
C ILE A 51 0.00 -12.23 0.62
N LEU A 52 -1.15 -11.71 0.25
CA LEU A 52 -2.04 -12.34 -0.73
C LEU A 52 -1.36 -12.46 -2.09
N ARG A 53 -0.67 -11.42 -2.52
CA ARG A 53 0.06 -11.46 -3.79
C ARG A 53 1.19 -12.47 -3.75
N SER A 54 1.84 -12.59 -2.62
CA SER A 54 2.92 -13.57 -2.45
C SER A 54 2.38 -14.99 -2.60
N LEU A 55 1.20 -15.25 -2.05
CA LEU A 55 0.56 -16.56 -2.17
C LEU A 55 0.14 -16.83 -3.61
N ASP A 56 -0.43 -15.84 -4.28
CA ASP A 56 -0.78 -15.96 -5.69
C ASP A 56 0.43 -16.26 -6.54
N PHE A 57 1.52 -15.60 -6.24
CA PHE A 57 2.76 -15.80 -6.95
C PHE A 57 3.24 -17.24 -6.82
N SER A 58 3.10 -17.79 -5.63
CA SER A 58 3.47 -19.17 -5.38
C SER A 58 2.61 -20.16 -6.16
N LYS A 59 1.35 -19.82 -6.37
CA LYS A 59 0.43 -20.68 -7.09
C LYS A 59 0.69 -20.75 -8.57
N THR A 60 1.23 -19.71 -9.14
CA THR A 60 1.45 -19.66 -10.58
C THR A 60 2.67 -20.45 -11.03
N ASN A 61 3.43 -20.96 -10.11
CA ASN A 61 4.55 -21.82 -10.44
C ASN A 61 4.10 -23.29 -10.60
#